data_930b000602e7a5929138d73edcfea9c7
#
_entry.id   930b000602e7a5929138d73edcfea9c7
#
_cell.length_a   1.000
_cell.length_b   1.000
_cell.length_c   1.000
_cell.angle_alpha   90.00
_cell.angle_beta   90.00
_cell.angle_gamma   90.00
#
_symmetry.space_group_name_H-M   'P 1'
#
loop_
_entity.id
_entity.type
_entity.pdbx_description
1 polymer ?
#
loop_
_entity_poly.entity_id
_entity_poly.type
_entity_poly.pdbx_seq_one_letter_code
_entity_poly.pdbx_strand_id
1 'polypeptide(L)'
;GSEMCIRDRCLKKVAEHSKIIVEGLNKSGLLPYEVVWKPTLITNEVIRKTFNEANADAECAGVITWMHTFSPAKSWILGLQEYRKPLMHFHTQFNEEIPYDTIDMDFMNENQSAHGDREYGHIVSRMGIERKIVVGYWQNPEVIAKIAQWMVTAVGVMESSHIRVCRFGDNMNNVAVTEGDKVEAQIKFGWEVDAYPVNEIAEYVSAVSKGDIDALVEEYYNKYDILLEGRDPEEFKRHVAVQAGIEIGFEKFLEEKNYQAIVTHFGDLGALKPVSYTHLTL
;
A
#
# COMPACT_ATOMS: atom_id res chain seq x y z
N GLY A 1 47.07 10.82 -0.30
CA GLY A 1 46.51 11.20 -1.62
C GLY A 1 45.89 10.02 -2.37
N SER A 2 46.51 8.82 -2.31
CA SER A 2 46.04 7.65 -3.06
C SER A 2 44.74 7.02 -2.47
N GLU A 3 44.60 6.92 -1.18
CA GLU A 3 43.42 6.34 -0.53
C GLU A 3 42.15 7.18 -0.74
N MET A 4 42.27 8.51 -0.76
CA MET A 4 41.16 9.43 -1.01
C MET A 4 40.69 9.33 -2.48
N CYS A 5 41.61 9.19 -3.44
CA CYS A 5 41.29 8.98 -4.85
C CYS A 5 40.57 7.64 -5.12
N ILE A 6 40.98 6.57 -4.44
CA ILE A 6 40.36 5.23 -4.57
C ILE A 6 38.90 5.30 -3.99
N ARG A 7 38.73 5.92 -2.82
CA ARG A 7 37.41 6.09 -2.19
C ARG A 7 36.47 6.90 -3.06
N ASP A 8 36.92 8.03 -3.63
CA ASP A 8 36.08 8.89 -4.47
C ASP A 8 35.71 8.19 -5.79
N ARG A 9 36.61 7.40 -6.37
CA ARG A 9 36.33 6.62 -7.57
C ARG A 9 35.30 5.52 -7.30
N CYS A 10 35.44 4.81 -6.20
CA CYS A 10 34.49 3.77 -5.78
C CYS A 10 33.10 4.36 -5.53
N LEU A 11 32.99 5.49 -4.83
CA LEU A 11 31.70 6.14 -4.56
C LEU A 11 30.98 6.59 -5.85
N LYS A 12 31.71 7.13 -6.83
CA LYS A 12 31.12 7.49 -8.12
C LYS A 12 30.59 6.27 -8.85
N LYS A 13 31.35 5.18 -8.87
CA LYS A 13 30.96 3.93 -9.52
C LYS A 13 29.75 3.28 -8.85
N VAL A 14 29.72 3.24 -7.51
CA VAL A 14 28.56 2.75 -6.74
C VAL A 14 27.31 3.58 -7.03
N ALA A 15 27.43 4.90 -7.09
CA ALA A 15 26.32 5.79 -7.43
C ALA A 15 25.83 5.56 -8.87
N GLU A 16 26.73 5.36 -9.82
CA GLU A 16 26.39 5.04 -11.20
C GLU A 16 25.67 3.70 -11.32
N HIS A 17 26.21 2.65 -10.71
CA HIS A 17 25.61 1.32 -10.70
C HIS A 17 24.21 1.34 -10.09
N SER A 18 24.01 2.05 -8.98
CA SER A 18 22.69 2.15 -8.35
C SER A 18 21.68 2.90 -9.21
N LYS A 19 22.09 3.94 -9.94
CA LYS A 19 21.23 4.60 -10.93
C LYS A 19 20.84 3.68 -12.07
N ILE A 20 21.80 2.95 -12.62
CA ILE A 20 21.56 1.98 -13.71
C ILE A 20 20.53 0.93 -13.26
N ILE A 21 20.66 0.40 -12.05
CA ILE A 21 19.68 -0.57 -11.50
C ILE A 21 18.29 0.07 -11.39
N VAL A 22 18.16 1.25 -10.79
CA VAL A 22 16.87 1.92 -10.65
C VAL A 22 16.24 2.23 -12.01
N GLU A 23 17.02 2.75 -12.95
CA GLU A 23 16.54 2.99 -14.31
C GLU A 23 16.14 1.71 -15.02
N GLY A 24 16.91 0.63 -14.86
CA GLY A 24 16.61 -0.66 -15.44
C GLY A 24 15.34 -1.29 -14.88
N LEU A 25 15.14 -1.20 -13.56
CA LEU A 25 13.92 -1.64 -12.90
C LEU A 25 12.70 -0.85 -13.42
N ASN A 26 12.77 0.47 -13.48
CA ASN A 26 11.69 1.30 -13.98
C ASN A 26 11.39 1.08 -15.48
N LYS A 27 12.43 0.85 -16.30
CA LYS A 27 12.28 0.57 -17.73
C LYS A 27 11.81 -0.85 -18.05
N SER A 28 11.80 -1.75 -17.07
CA SER A 28 11.36 -3.14 -17.25
C SER A 28 9.90 -3.29 -17.69
N GLY A 29 9.07 -2.33 -17.39
CA GLY A 29 7.62 -2.40 -17.59
C GLY A 29 6.89 -3.39 -16.67
N LEU A 30 7.60 -3.97 -15.68
CA LEU A 30 7.07 -4.98 -14.75
C LEU A 30 6.70 -4.41 -13.39
N LEU A 31 7.17 -3.20 -13.07
CA LEU A 31 6.86 -2.56 -11.79
C LEU A 31 5.55 -1.75 -11.88
N PRO A 32 4.66 -1.86 -10.87
CA PRO A 32 3.41 -1.10 -10.83
C PRO A 32 3.61 0.37 -10.41
N TYR A 33 4.72 0.69 -9.76
CA TYR A 33 5.06 2.02 -9.26
C TYR A 33 6.52 2.36 -9.57
N GLU A 34 6.84 3.64 -9.51
CA GLU A 34 8.21 4.13 -9.75
C GLU A 34 9.13 3.87 -8.56
N VAL A 35 10.38 3.49 -8.84
CA VAL A 35 11.48 3.47 -7.88
C VAL A 35 12.26 4.76 -8.01
N VAL A 36 12.23 5.61 -6.98
CA VAL A 36 12.96 6.87 -6.94
C VAL A 36 14.38 6.64 -6.41
N TRP A 37 15.38 6.94 -7.23
CA TRP A 37 16.77 6.82 -6.82
C TRP A 37 17.14 7.85 -5.74
N LYS A 38 17.83 7.39 -4.70
CA LYS A 38 18.44 8.25 -3.68
C LYS A 38 19.96 8.10 -3.72
N PRO A 39 20.72 9.17 -3.40
CA PRO A 39 22.17 9.14 -3.39
C PRO A 39 22.74 8.05 -2.48
N THR A 40 23.97 7.60 -2.79
CA THR A 40 24.68 6.63 -1.97
C THR A 40 24.86 7.15 -0.54
N LEU A 41 24.39 6.38 0.44
CA LEU A 41 24.40 6.74 1.87
C LEU A 41 25.68 6.24 2.53
N ILE A 42 26.50 7.13 3.08
CA ILE A 42 27.83 6.80 3.62
C ILE A 42 28.06 7.25 5.06
N THR A 43 27.18 8.05 5.66
CA THR A 43 27.28 8.48 7.06
C THR A 43 25.97 8.29 7.80
N ASN A 44 26.05 8.18 9.13
CA ASN A 44 24.89 8.08 10.01
C ASN A 44 23.89 9.20 9.78
N GLU A 45 24.36 10.43 9.63
CA GLU A 45 23.53 11.62 9.48
C GLU A 45 22.78 11.61 8.15
N VAL A 46 23.47 11.23 7.05
CA VAL A 46 22.84 11.15 5.72
C VAL A 46 21.82 10.02 5.68
N ILE A 47 22.12 8.86 6.26
CA ILE A 47 21.19 7.74 6.39
C ILE A 47 19.93 8.15 7.16
N ARG A 48 20.12 8.73 8.35
CA ARG A 48 19.03 9.21 9.20
C ARG A 48 18.16 10.24 8.49
N LYS A 49 18.78 11.22 7.83
CA LYS A 49 18.08 12.26 7.06
C LYS A 49 17.23 11.63 5.96
N THR A 50 17.79 10.71 5.17
CA THR A 50 17.06 10.06 4.07
C THR A 50 15.85 9.25 4.56
N PHE A 51 15.97 8.51 5.67
CA PHE A 51 14.83 7.81 6.25
C PHE A 51 13.76 8.77 6.79
N ASN A 52 14.15 9.90 7.37
CA ASN A 52 13.19 10.90 7.83
C ASN A 52 12.51 11.63 6.68
N GLU A 53 13.22 11.90 5.59
CA GLU A 53 12.60 12.40 4.35
C GLU A 53 11.57 11.39 3.81
N ALA A 54 11.91 10.10 3.77
CA ALA A 54 10.97 9.05 3.34
C ALA A 54 9.74 8.94 4.27
N ASN A 55 9.90 9.09 5.59
CA ASN A 55 8.78 9.12 6.52
C ASN A 55 7.83 10.31 6.25
N ALA A 56 8.38 11.49 5.94
CA ALA A 56 7.63 12.72 5.74
C ALA A 56 6.98 12.83 4.34
N ASP A 57 7.49 12.10 3.38
CA ASP A 57 7.03 12.14 1.99
C ASP A 57 5.75 11.31 1.83
N ALA A 58 4.61 11.95 1.56
CA ALA A 58 3.33 11.28 1.37
C ALA A 58 3.31 10.35 0.15
N GLU A 59 4.11 10.63 -0.87
CA GLU A 59 4.20 9.81 -2.08
C GLU A 59 5.11 8.57 -1.91
N CYS A 60 5.86 8.49 -0.81
CA CYS A 60 6.74 7.37 -0.52
C CYS A 60 6.00 6.27 0.23
N ALA A 61 5.70 5.16 -0.42
CA ALA A 61 5.05 4.00 0.20
C ALA A 61 6.02 3.07 0.96
N GLY A 62 7.33 3.16 0.70
CA GLY A 62 8.32 2.31 1.36
C GLY A 62 9.73 2.54 0.84
N VAL A 63 10.71 1.91 1.47
CA VAL A 63 12.13 2.03 1.11
C VAL A 63 12.71 0.69 0.72
N ILE A 64 13.44 0.68 -0.40
CA ILE A 64 14.27 -0.45 -0.84
C ILE A 64 15.71 -0.13 -0.50
N THR A 65 16.34 -0.98 0.30
CA THR A 65 17.76 -0.85 0.64
C THR A 65 18.59 -1.88 -0.11
N TRP A 66 19.75 -1.47 -0.59
CA TRP A 66 20.74 -2.31 -1.26
C TRP A 66 22.14 -2.01 -0.75
N MET A 67 22.84 -3.05 -0.35
CA MET A 67 24.24 -2.98 0.06
C MET A 67 25.12 -3.35 -1.13
N HIS A 68 25.59 -2.34 -1.89
CA HIS A 68 26.37 -2.56 -3.10
C HIS A 68 27.71 -3.27 -2.82
N THR A 69 28.35 -2.88 -1.72
CA THR A 69 29.63 -3.40 -1.29
C THR A 69 29.67 -3.55 0.23
N PHE A 70 30.84 -3.71 0.84
CA PHE A 70 30.97 -3.66 2.29
C PHE A 70 30.32 -2.38 2.84
N SER A 71 29.38 -2.54 3.75
CA SER A 71 28.67 -1.44 4.38
C SER A 71 28.68 -1.62 5.89
N PRO A 72 29.30 -0.69 6.66
CA PRO A 72 29.31 -0.75 8.11
C PRO A 72 27.89 -0.56 8.68
N ALA A 73 27.23 -1.67 9.01
CA ALA A 73 25.81 -1.66 9.34
C ALA A 73 25.45 -0.88 10.61
N LYS A 74 26.42 -0.66 11.49
CA LYS A 74 26.22 0.20 12.67
C LYS A 74 25.79 1.62 12.29
N SER A 75 26.17 2.12 11.11
CA SER A 75 25.79 3.44 10.61
C SER A 75 24.28 3.57 10.31
N TRP A 76 23.58 2.46 10.13
CA TRP A 76 22.16 2.43 9.80
C TRP A 76 21.23 2.49 11.00
N ILE A 77 21.73 2.24 12.21
CA ILE A 77 20.91 2.06 13.43
C ILE A 77 19.98 3.25 13.67
N LEU A 78 20.51 4.48 13.66
CA LEU A 78 19.70 5.67 13.97
C LEU A 78 18.60 5.90 12.94
N GLY A 79 18.91 5.76 11.67
CA GLY A 79 17.89 5.88 10.59
C GLY A 79 16.83 4.81 10.71
N LEU A 80 17.21 3.56 10.93
CA LEU A 80 16.29 2.44 11.09
C LEU A 80 15.40 2.58 12.34
N GLN A 81 15.89 3.15 13.43
CA GLN A 81 15.08 3.39 14.64
C GLN A 81 13.94 4.39 14.41
N GLU A 82 14.16 5.35 13.53
CA GLU A 82 13.20 6.42 13.25
C GLU A 82 12.28 6.08 12.06
N TYR A 83 12.63 5.08 11.24
CA TYR A 83 11.86 4.69 10.07
C TYR A 83 10.54 3.98 10.44
N ARG A 84 9.43 4.31 9.73
CA ARG A 84 8.08 3.85 10.08
C ARG A 84 7.29 3.23 8.93
N LYS A 85 7.84 3.22 7.71
CA LYS A 85 7.15 2.68 6.53
C LYS A 85 7.66 1.29 6.15
N PRO A 86 7.01 0.57 5.25
CA PRO A 86 7.48 -0.72 4.74
C PRO A 86 8.93 -0.71 4.27
N LEU A 87 9.70 -1.71 4.68
CA LEU A 87 11.11 -1.87 4.35
C LEU A 87 11.33 -3.12 3.50
N MET A 88 12.08 -2.98 2.41
CA MET A 88 12.62 -4.11 1.66
C MET A 88 14.14 -4.08 1.64
N HIS A 89 14.77 -5.22 1.83
CA HIS A 89 16.18 -5.44 1.64
C HIS A 89 16.39 -6.22 0.35
N PHE A 90 16.97 -5.57 -0.64
CA PHE A 90 17.26 -6.15 -1.96
C PHE A 90 18.70 -6.64 -2.01
N HIS A 91 18.88 -7.97 -2.03
CA HIS A 91 20.17 -8.63 -2.16
C HIS A 91 20.45 -8.88 -3.64
N THR A 92 21.27 -8.05 -4.23
CA THR A 92 21.66 -8.19 -5.64
C THR A 92 23.12 -7.79 -5.86
N GLN A 93 23.67 -8.22 -6.98
CA GLN A 93 24.96 -7.77 -7.49
C GLN A 93 24.72 -6.97 -8.76
N PHE A 94 25.59 -5.98 -9.02
CA PHE A 94 25.53 -5.23 -10.27
C PHE A 94 25.86 -6.13 -11.46
N ASN A 95 26.91 -6.95 -11.35
CA ASN A 95 27.32 -7.92 -12.35
C ASN A 95 26.61 -9.26 -12.13
N GLU A 96 26.16 -9.90 -13.20
CA GLU A 96 25.53 -11.21 -13.13
C GLU A 96 26.54 -12.32 -12.83
N GLU A 97 27.71 -12.24 -13.46
CA GLU A 97 28.75 -13.25 -13.36
C GLU A 97 30.06 -12.69 -12.81
N ILE A 98 30.89 -13.56 -12.25
CA ILE A 98 32.25 -13.24 -11.83
C ILE A 98 33.19 -13.39 -13.05
N PRO A 99 33.89 -12.32 -13.44
CA PRO A 99 34.81 -12.38 -14.58
C PRO A 99 36.11 -13.11 -14.20
N TYR A 100 36.11 -14.43 -14.26
CA TYR A 100 37.19 -15.31 -13.80
C TYR A 100 38.57 -14.94 -14.32
N ASP A 101 38.67 -14.54 -15.60
CA ASP A 101 39.93 -14.26 -16.25
C ASP A 101 40.55 -12.90 -15.89
N THR A 102 39.74 -11.99 -15.37
CA THR A 102 40.11 -10.59 -15.13
C THR A 102 39.84 -10.09 -13.71
N ILE A 103 39.32 -10.97 -12.84
CA ILE A 103 39.02 -10.61 -11.47
C ILE A 103 40.27 -10.21 -10.71
N ASP A 104 40.18 -9.08 -10.01
CA ASP A 104 41.21 -8.55 -9.13
C ASP A 104 40.63 -8.07 -7.81
N MET A 105 41.46 -7.51 -6.95
CA MET A 105 41.05 -6.98 -5.65
C MET A 105 40.14 -5.77 -5.79
N ASP A 106 40.28 -4.96 -6.81
CA ASP A 106 39.40 -3.80 -7.05
C ASP A 106 38.00 -4.28 -7.40
N PHE A 107 37.89 -5.29 -8.30
CA PHE A 107 36.59 -5.90 -8.60
C PHE A 107 35.94 -6.52 -7.35
N MET A 108 36.70 -7.24 -6.54
CA MET A 108 36.21 -7.85 -5.30
C MET A 108 35.69 -6.79 -4.33
N ASN A 109 36.43 -5.69 -4.15
CA ASN A 109 36.02 -4.60 -3.26
C ASN A 109 34.77 -3.87 -3.73
N GLU A 110 34.56 -3.79 -5.04
CA GLU A 110 33.38 -3.19 -5.65
C GLU A 110 32.15 -4.10 -5.61
N ASN A 111 32.31 -5.41 -5.40
CA ASN A 111 31.25 -6.42 -5.48
C ASN A 111 31.11 -7.26 -4.20
N GLN A 112 31.14 -6.62 -3.04
CA GLN A 112 30.97 -7.27 -1.74
C GLN A 112 29.56 -7.10 -1.14
N SER A 113 28.53 -7.11 -1.96
CA SER A 113 27.14 -6.91 -1.46
C SER A 113 26.77 -7.98 -0.44
N ALA A 114 27.13 -9.24 -0.65
CA ALA A 114 26.85 -10.32 0.32
C ALA A 114 27.45 -10.08 1.71
N HIS A 115 28.58 -9.38 1.80
CA HIS A 115 29.17 -8.99 3.10
C HIS A 115 28.33 -7.89 3.76
N GLY A 116 28.05 -6.80 3.05
CA GLY A 116 27.22 -5.72 3.52
C GLY A 116 25.81 -6.18 3.90
N ASP A 117 25.21 -7.02 3.08
CA ASP A 117 23.87 -7.58 3.28
C ASP A 117 23.76 -8.41 4.55
N ARG A 118 24.77 -9.21 4.88
CA ARG A 118 24.78 -10.00 6.13
C ARG A 118 24.84 -9.11 7.36
N GLU A 119 25.68 -8.10 7.34
CA GLU A 119 25.83 -7.19 8.47
C GLU A 119 24.60 -6.32 8.66
N TYR A 120 24.06 -5.78 7.57
CA TYR A 120 22.80 -5.03 7.58
C TYR A 120 21.64 -5.91 8.06
N GLY A 121 21.50 -7.12 7.51
CA GLY A 121 20.48 -8.08 7.92
C GLY A 121 20.57 -8.45 9.39
N HIS A 122 21.78 -8.60 9.94
CA HIS A 122 22.02 -8.82 11.36
C HIS A 122 21.47 -7.67 12.22
N ILE A 123 21.78 -6.42 11.87
CA ILE A 123 21.30 -5.24 12.60
C ILE A 123 19.79 -5.12 12.54
N VAL A 124 19.20 -5.23 11.35
CA VAL A 124 17.73 -5.11 11.18
C VAL A 124 16.99 -6.20 11.97
N SER A 125 17.50 -7.44 11.95
CA SER A 125 16.92 -8.55 12.73
C SER A 125 17.10 -8.33 14.24
N ARG A 126 18.25 -7.84 14.67
CA ARG A 126 18.53 -7.54 16.08
C ARG A 126 17.66 -6.41 16.62
N MET A 127 17.28 -5.47 15.78
CA MET A 127 16.37 -4.38 16.12
C MET A 127 14.89 -4.79 16.11
N GLY A 128 14.58 -6.03 15.70
CA GLY A 128 13.20 -6.50 15.56
C GLY A 128 12.40 -5.82 14.44
N ILE A 129 13.09 -5.25 13.44
CA ILE A 129 12.44 -4.58 12.32
C ILE A 129 12.07 -5.63 11.26
N GLU A 130 10.78 -5.70 10.94
CA GLU A 130 10.29 -6.53 9.85
C GLU A 130 10.70 -5.93 8.50
N ARG A 131 11.13 -6.79 7.60
CA ARG A 131 11.46 -6.41 6.23
C ARG A 131 11.15 -7.52 5.23
N LYS A 132 10.81 -7.16 4.03
CA LYS A 132 10.82 -8.09 2.90
C LYS A 132 12.27 -8.29 2.45
N ILE A 133 12.66 -9.54 2.23
CA ILE A 133 13.95 -9.88 1.63
C ILE A 133 13.69 -10.38 0.21
N VAL A 134 14.33 -9.75 -0.78
CA VAL A 134 14.35 -10.22 -2.18
C VAL A 134 15.80 -10.46 -2.58
N VAL A 135 16.09 -11.65 -3.09
CA VAL A 135 17.42 -12.08 -3.47
C VAL A 135 17.44 -12.48 -4.95
N GLY A 136 18.45 -12.03 -5.67
CA GLY A 136 18.72 -12.42 -7.05
C GLY A 136 19.20 -11.27 -7.92
N TYR A 137 19.53 -11.61 -9.17
CA TYR A 137 20.04 -10.64 -10.13
C TYR A 137 18.94 -9.63 -10.53
N TRP A 138 19.27 -8.35 -10.54
CA TRP A 138 18.31 -7.25 -10.69
C TRP A 138 17.58 -7.21 -12.04
N GLN A 139 18.11 -7.85 -13.09
CA GLN A 139 17.44 -7.96 -14.39
C GLN A 139 16.59 -9.24 -14.53
N ASN A 140 16.61 -10.14 -13.56
CA ASN A 140 15.81 -11.35 -13.63
C ASN A 140 14.32 -11.02 -13.45
N PRO A 141 13.45 -11.37 -14.43
CA PRO A 141 12.01 -11.07 -14.36
C PRO A 141 11.31 -11.63 -13.11
N GLU A 142 11.71 -12.80 -12.61
CA GLU A 142 11.14 -13.39 -11.39
C GLU A 142 11.52 -12.58 -10.13
N VAL A 143 12.71 -11.99 -10.12
CA VAL A 143 13.15 -11.10 -9.04
C VAL A 143 12.37 -9.79 -9.10
N ILE A 144 12.22 -9.21 -10.28
CA ILE A 144 11.43 -7.99 -10.49
C ILE A 144 9.97 -8.21 -10.10
N ALA A 145 9.38 -9.37 -10.42
CA ALA A 145 8.03 -9.72 -10.01
C ALA A 145 7.86 -9.76 -8.48
N LYS A 146 8.87 -10.23 -7.73
CA LYS A 146 8.85 -10.22 -6.25
C LYS A 146 8.92 -8.79 -5.70
N ILE A 147 9.70 -7.92 -6.35
CA ILE A 147 9.75 -6.48 -6.01
C ILE A 147 8.37 -5.85 -6.28
N ALA A 148 7.78 -6.08 -7.45
CA ALA A 148 6.46 -5.59 -7.83
C ALA A 148 5.38 -6.01 -6.82
N GLN A 149 5.35 -7.28 -6.43
CA GLN A 149 4.43 -7.78 -5.41
C GLN A 149 4.59 -7.06 -4.07
N TRP A 150 5.83 -6.82 -3.64
CA TRP A 150 6.07 -6.07 -2.41
C TRP A 150 5.63 -4.62 -2.54
N MET A 151 5.84 -3.96 -3.69
CA MET A 151 5.41 -2.58 -3.91
C MET A 151 3.90 -2.44 -3.76
N VAL A 152 3.11 -3.34 -4.34
CA VAL A 152 1.64 -3.37 -4.16
C VAL A 152 1.27 -3.52 -2.68
N THR A 153 1.96 -4.41 -1.97
CA THR A 153 1.73 -4.61 -0.52
C THR A 153 2.09 -3.35 0.27
N ALA A 154 3.22 -2.71 -0.04
CA ALA A 154 3.67 -1.49 0.64
C ALA A 154 2.69 -0.34 0.45
N VAL A 155 2.21 -0.12 -0.78
CA VAL A 155 1.17 0.87 -1.07
C VAL A 155 -0.12 0.53 -0.32
N GLY A 156 -0.57 -0.73 -0.36
CA GLY A 156 -1.77 -1.16 0.36
C GLY A 156 -1.68 -0.94 1.88
N VAL A 157 -0.51 -1.14 2.49
CA VAL A 157 -0.28 -0.83 3.92
C VAL A 157 -0.39 0.67 4.18
N MET A 158 0.21 1.49 3.34
CA MET A 158 0.17 2.95 3.50
C MET A 158 -1.25 3.50 3.28
N GLU A 159 -1.93 3.09 2.23
CA GLU A 159 -3.32 3.48 1.96
C GLU A 159 -4.24 3.04 3.11
N SER A 160 -4.08 1.80 3.57
CA SER A 160 -4.88 1.29 4.69
C SER A 160 -4.69 2.10 5.98
N SER A 161 -3.51 2.66 6.22
CA SER A 161 -3.25 3.44 7.44
C SER A 161 -3.94 4.81 7.50
N HIS A 162 -4.60 5.23 6.42
CA HIS A 162 -5.28 6.52 6.31
C HIS A 162 -6.78 6.38 5.97
N ILE A 163 -7.33 5.17 6.12
CA ILE A 163 -8.75 4.93 5.85
C ILE A 163 -9.62 5.65 6.87
N ARG A 164 -10.60 6.37 6.36
CA ARG A 164 -11.72 6.90 7.13
C ARG A 164 -12.94 6.02 6.93
N VAL A 165 -13.52 5.55 8.02
CA VAL A 165 -14.68 4.66 8.03
C VAL A 165 -15.87 5.39 8.62
N CYS A 166 -16.99 5.48 7.89
CA CYS A 166 -18.23 5.93 8.48
C CYS A 166 -19.08 4.75 8.94
N ARG A 167 -19.61 4.85 10.14
CA ARG A 167 -20.50 3.87 10.74
C ARG A 167 -21.88 4.48 10.93
N PHE A 168 -22.91 3.83 10.39
CA PHE A 168 -24.30 4.21 10.58
C PHE A 168 -25.00 3.28 11.55
N GLY A 169 -25.61 3.85 12.59
CA GLY A 169 -26.24 3.10 13.66
C GLY A 169 -25.29 2.61 14.75
N ASP A 170 -25.75 1.70 15.59
CA ASP A 170 -24.99 1.18 16.74
C ASP A 170 -24.64 -0.30 16.58
N ASN A 171 -23.97 -0.90 17.58
CA ASN A 171 -23.69 -2.32 17.65
C ASN A 171 -24.98 -3.11 17.88
N MET A 172 -24.97 -4.37 17.47
CA MET A 172 -26.09 -5.29 17.77
C MET A 172 -26.09 -5.66 19.25
N ASN A 173 -27.21 -5.45 19.92
CA ASN A 173 -27.35 -5.82 21.32
C ASN A 173 -27.08 -7.33 21.54
N ASN A 174 -26.27 -7.63 22.52
CA ASN A 174 -25.90 -9.00 22.93
C ASN A 174 -25.11 -9.80 21.88
N VAL A 175 -24.50 -9.12 20.89
CA VAL A 175 -23.64 -9.75 19.89
C VAL A 175 -22.20 -9.25 20.05
N ALA A 176 -21.40 -9.97 20.81
CA ALA A 176 -20.06 -9.56 21.22
C ALA A 176 -19.12 -9.20 20.05
N VAL A 177 -19.25 -9.89 18.92
CA VAL A 177 -18.38 -9.65 17.74
C VAL A 177 -18.69 -8.32 17.03
N THR A 178 -19.78 -7.65 17.36
CA THR A 178 -20.10 -6.33 16.83
C THR A 178 -19.58 -5.18 17.71
N GLU A 179 -19.12 -5.51 18.92
CA GLU A 179 -18.50 -4.54 19.82
C GLU A 179 -17.10 -4.22 19.30
N GLY A 180 -16.89 -2.97 18.89
CA GLY A 180 -15.61 -2.49 18.35
C GLY A 180 -15.04 -1.36 19.18
N ASP A 181 -13.71 -1.33 19.31
CA ASP A 181 -12.98 -0.23 19.91
C ASP A 181 -12.40 0.66 18.80
N LYS A 182 -13.05 1.82 18.56
CA LYS A 182 -12.64 2.79 17.55
C LYS A 182 -11.27 3.41 17.86
N VAL A 183 -10.94 3.56 19.13
CA VAL A 183 -9.63 4.08 19.55
C VAL A 183 -8.54 3.07 19.27
N GLU A 184 -8.78 1.80 19.59
CA GLU A 184 -7.84 0.71 19.29
C GLU A 184 -7.64 0.53 17.77
N ALA A 185 -8.71 0.70 16.97
CA ALA A 185 -8.61 0.67 15.51
C ALA A 185 -7.69 1.78 14.99
N GLN A 186 -7.79 3.00 15.53
CA GLN A 186 -6.92 4.10 15.15
C GLN A 186 -5.47 3.86 15.61
N ILE A 187 -5.27 3.37 16.84
CA ILE A 187 -3.92 3.08 17.37
C ILE A 187 -3.21 2.00 16.54
N LYS A 188 -3.94 0.92 16.19
CA LYS A 188 -3.33 -0.25 15.52
C LYS A 188 -3.27 -0.14 14.01
N PHE A 189 -4.28 0.45 13.39
CA PHE A 189 -4.43 0.45 11.94
C PHE A 189 -4.37 1.86 11.33
N GLY A 190 -4.44 2.91 12.15
CA GLY A 190 -4.55 4.29 11.68
C GLY A 190 -5.96 4.67 11.20
N TRP A 191 -6.96 3.80 11.34
CA TRP A 191 -8.31 4.03 10.85
C TRP A 191 -9.07 5.04 11.70
N GLU A 192 -9.63 6.05 11.06
CA GLU A 192 -10.57 6.98 11.70
C GLU A 192 -11.98 6.45 11.51
N VAL A 193 -12.65 6.11 12.63
CA VAL A 193 -14.02 5.57 12.61
C VAL A 193 -14.98 6.58 13.20
N ASP A 194 -15.78 7.23 12.34
CA ASP A 194 -16.79 8.19 12.72
C ASP A 194 -18.20 7.55 12.74
N ALA A 195 -19.02 7.91 13.70
CA ALA A 195 -20.38 7.41 13.81
C ALA A 195 -21.39 8.47 13.38
N TYR A 196 -22.35 8.06 12.55
CA TYR A 196 -23.42 8.90 12.05
C TYR A 196 -24.79 8.31 12.38
N PRO A 197 -25.78 9.12 12.68
CA PRO A 197 -27.16 8.66 12.78
C PRO A 197 -27.71 8.30 11.39
N VAL A 198 -28.57 7.29 11.32
CA VAL A 198 -29.12 6.79 10.05
C VAL A 198 -29.95 7.84 9.31
N ASN A 199 -30.53 8.81 9.99
CA ASN A 199 -31.30 9.89 9.36
C ASN A 199 -30.43 10.80 8.47
N GLU A 200 -29.11 10.95 8.73
CA GLU A 200 -28.25 11.71 7.84
C GLU A 200 -28.15 11.06 6.45
N ILE A 201 -27.92 9.76 6.39
CA ILE A 201 -27.88 9.07 5.09
C ILE A 201 -29.25 9.04 4.41
N ALA A 202 -30.35 9.01 5.18
CA ALA A 202 -31.70 9.06 4.64
C ALA A 202 -31.97 10.39 3.88
N GLU A 203 -31.37 11.50 4.31
CA GLU A 203 -31.44 12.78 3.59
C GLU A 203 -30.76 12.70 2.22
N TYR A 204 -29.56 12.11 2.15
CA TYR A 204 -28.85 11.90 0.87
C TYR A 204 -29.64 11.00 -0.08
N VAL A 205 -30.18 9.88 0.42
CA VAL A 205 -31.02 8.97 -0.37
C VAL A 205 -32.27 9.69 -0.91
N SER A 206 -32.93 10.50 -0.06
CA SER A 206 -34.12 11.24 -0.46
C SER A 206 -33.85 12.34 -1.51
N ALA A 207 -32.61 12.83 -1.58
CA ALA A 207 -32.19 13.87 -2.50
C ALA A 207 -31.76 13.32 -3.88
N VAL A 208 -31.71 11.98 -4.06
CA VAL A 208 -31.33 11.38 -5.33
C VAL A 208 -32.38 11.63 -6.39
N SER A 209 -31.96 12.11 -7.56
CA SER A 209 -32.89 12.38 -8.64
C SER A 209 -33.43 11.11 -9.27
N LYS A 210 -34.68 11.15 -9.76
CA LYS A 210 -35.24 10.02 -10.52
C LYS A 210 -34.40 9.66 -11.74
N GLY A 211 -33.81 10.65 -12.41
CA GLY A 211 -32.98 10.42 -13.58
C GLY A 211 -31.71 9.62 -13.28
N ASP A 212 -31.05 9.92 -12.14
CA ASP A 212 -29.86 9.18 -11.70
C ASP A 212 -30.23 7.74 -11.34
N ILE A 213 -31.37 7.54 -10.66
CA ILE A 213 -31.89 6.20 -10.32
C ILE A 213 -32.18 5.40 -11.60
N ASP A 214 -32.91 5.97 -12.54
CA ASP A 214 -33.28 5.29 -13.78
C ASP A 214 -32.02 4.89 -14.59
N ALA A 215 -30.98 5.75 -14.63
CA ALA A 215 -29.73 5.48 -15.30
C ALA A 215 -28.96 4.30 -14.66
N LEU A 216 -28.88 4.26 -13.33
CA LEU A 216 -28.20 3.16 -12.63
C LEU A 216 -28.96 1.83 -12.77
N VAL A 217 -30.30 1.87 -12.73
CA VAL A 217 -31.13 0.69 -13.01
C VAL A 217 -30.89 0.16 -14.43
N GLU A 218 -30.79 1.04 -15.42
CA GLU A 218 -30.48 0.64 -16.78
C GLU A 218 -29.08 0.00 -16.89
N GLU A 219 -28.09 0.57 -16.18
CA GLU A 219 -26.75 -0.02 -16.09
C GLU A 219 -26.80 -1.44 -15.51
N TYR A 220 -27.53 -1.68 -14.42
CA TYR A 220 -27.68 -3.02 -13.85
C TYR A 220 -28.28 -4.02 -14.82
N TYR A 221 -29.33 -3.63 -15.54
CA TYR A 221 -29.99 -4.49 -16.50
C TYR A 221 -29.14 -4.77 -17.75
N ASN A 222 -28.18 -3.89 -18.06
CA ASN A 222 -27.22 -4.11 -19.14
C ASN A 222 -26.00 -4.94 -18.71
N LYS A 223 -25.64 -4.90 -17.44
CA LYS A 223 -24.41 -5.49 -16.90
C LYS A 223 -24.62 -6.89 -16.31
N TYR A 224 -25.81 -7.16 -15.78
CA TYR A 224 -26.12 -8.38 -15.05
C TYR A 224 -27.26 -9.16 -15.70
N ASP A 225 -27.21 -10.49 -15.60
CA ASP A 225 -28.32 -11.36 -15.95
C ASP A 225 -29.37 -11.33 -14.83
N ILE A 226 -30.57 -10.81 -15.15
CA ILE A 226 -31.64 -10.65 -14.17
C ILE A 226 -32.52 -11.91 -14.13
N LEU A 227 -32.42 -12.65 -13.02
CA LEU A 227 -33.21 -13.86 -12.79
C LEU A 227 -34.48 -13.53 -12.01
N LEU A 228 -35.60 -13.50 -12.68
CA LEU A 228 -36.90 -13.14 -12.07
C LEU A 228 -37.51 -14.27 -11.23
N GLU A 229 -37.24 -15.54 -11.56
CA GLU A 229 -37.73 -16.71 -10.83
C GLU A 229 -39.25 -16.69 -10.54
N GLY A 230 -40.04 -16.19 -11.46
CA GLY A 230 -41.49 -16.10 -11.34
C GLY A 230 -42.02 -14.83 -10.68
N ARG A 231 -41.13 -13.88 -10.32
CA ARG A 231 -41.51 -12.54 -9.80
C ARG A 231 -42.06 -11.66 -10.93
N ASP A 232 -42.96 -10.74 -10.59
CA ASP A 232 -43.42 -9.73 -11.54
C ASP A 232 -42.26 -8.80 -11.95
N PRO A 233 -41.96 -8.63 -13.25
CA PRO A 233 -40.83 -7.84 -13.71
C PRO A 233 -40.91 -6.36 -13.31
N GLU A 234 -42.09 -5.76 -13.33
CA GLU A 234 -42.27 -4.34 -13.00
C GLU A 234 -42.14 -4.09 -11.48
N GLU A 235 -42.64 -5.02 -10.67
CA GLU A 235 -42.46 -4.95 -9.22
C GLU A 235 -40.97 -5.15 -8.86
N PHE A 236 -40.31 -6.11 -9.46
CA PHE A 236 -38.89 -6.35 -9.23
C PHE A 236 -38.05 -5.12 -9.63
N LYS A 237 -38.33 -4.52 -10.80
CA LYS A 237 -37.63 -3.31 -11.26
C LYS A 237 -37.83 -2.12 -10.30
N ARG A 238 -39.01 -1.98 -9.70
CA ARG A 238 -39.27 -0.95 -8.67
C ARG A 238 -38.39 -1.19 -7.42
N HIS A 239 -38.22 -2.44 -6.99
CA HIS A 239 -37.34 -2.76 -5.87
C HIS A 239 -35.87 -2.45 -6.18
N VAL A 240 -35.41 -2.80 -7.40
CA VAL A 240 -34.07 -2.44 -7.88
C VAL A 240 -33.87 -0.94 -7.90
N ALA A 241 -34.87 -0.16 -8.31
CA ALA A 241 -34.79 1.31 -8.29
C ALA A 241 -34.64 1.89 -6.89
N VAL A 242 -35.28 1.29 -5.89
CA VAL A 242 -35.09 1.69 -4.48
C VAL A 242 -33.65 1.43 -4.03
N GLN A 243 -33.09 0.26 -4.39
CA GLN A 243 -31.69 -0.06 -4.06
C GLN A 243 -30.71 0.88 -4.76
N ALA A 244 -30.94 1.18 -6.03
CA ALA A 244 -30.15 2.15 -6.79
C ALA A 244 -30.14 3.54 -6.13
N GLY A 245 -31.29 3.99 -5.66
CA GLY A 245 -31.37 5.28 -4.92
C GLY A 245 -30.57 5.26 -3.62
N ILE A 246 -30.57 4.14 -2.89
CA ILE A 246 -29.79 3.95 -1.66
C ILE A 246 -28.28 3.96 -1.98
N GLU A 247 -27.85 3.21 -3.00
CA GLU A 247 -26.46 3.15 -3.46
C GLU A 247 -25.92 4.54 -3.79
N ILE A 248 -26.63 5.27 -4.67
CA ILE A 248 -26.25 6.64 -5.05
C ILE A 248 -26.20 7.57 -3.82
N GLY A 249 -27.13 7.43 -2.91
CA GLY A 249 -27.14 8.22 -1.66
C GLY A 249 -25.90 7.98 -0.82
N PHE A 250 -25.48 6.71 -0.66
CA PHE A 250 -24.25 6.36 0.04
C PHE A 250 -23.00 6.86 -0.70
N GLU A 251 -22.92 6.70 -2.02
CA GLU A 251 -21.81 7.19 -2.82
C GLU A 251 -21.63 8.71 -2.63
N LYS A 252 -22.70 9.49 -2.79
CA LYS A 252 -22.65 10.94 -2.61
C LYS A 252 -22.22 11.34 -1.19
N PHE A 253 -22.69 10.62 -0.17
CA PHE A 253 -22.26 10.85 1.20
C PHE A 253 -20.78 10.57 1.40
N LEU A 254 -20.29 9.41 0.91
CA LEU A 254 -18.91 8.99 1.04
C LEU A 254 -17.95 9.96 0.34
N GLU A 255 -18.30 10.39 -0.88
CA GLU A 255 -17.53 11.35 -1.64
C GLU A 255 -17.48 12.73 -0.96
N GLU A 256 -18.63 13.28 -0.59
CA GLU A 256 -18.72 14.61 0.04
C GLU A 256 -17.97 14.69 1.37
N LYS A 257 -18.06 13.62 2.19
CA LYS A 257 -17.43 13.54 3.52
C LYS A 257 -16.03 12.92 3.48
N ASN A 258 -15.56 12.49 2.31
CA ASN A 258 -14.25 11.84 2.10
C ASN A 258 -14.06 10.59 2.99
N TYR A 259 -14.99 9.64 2.90
CA TYR A 259 -14.87 8.31 3.50
C TYR A 259 -14.56 7.25 2.45
N GLN A 260 -13.69 6.30 2.81
CA GLN A 260 -13.28 5.18 1.95
C GLN A 260 -13.97 3.87 2.32
N ALA A 261 -14.62 3.82 3.49
CA ALA A 261 -15.30 2.62 3.96
C ALA A 261 -16.58 2.96 4.75
N ILE A 262 -17.49 1.99 4.75
CA ILE A 262 -18.80 2.12 5.40
C ILE A 262 -19.11 0.87 6.23
N VAL A 263 -19.74 1.07 7.39
CA VAL A 263 -20.34 0.01 8.21
C VAL A 263 -21.76 0.39 8.56
N THR A 264 -22.68 -0.56 8.43
CA THR A 264 -24.09 -0.37 8.79
C THR A 264 -24.57 -1.46 9.74
N HIS A 265 -25.56 -1.15 10.57
CA HIS A 265 -26.31 -2.11 11.33
C HIS A 265 -27.69 -2.31 10.68
N PHE A 266 -27.98 -3.52 10.19
CA PHE A 266 -29.20 -3.78 9.41
C PHE A 266 -30.50 -3.47 10.17
N GLY A 267 -30.51 -3.59 11.50
CA GLY A 267 -31.66 -3.25 12.34
C GLY A 267 -31.98 -1.75 12.38
N ASP A 268 -30.98 -0.89 12.14
CA ASP A 268 -31.13 0.56 12.19
C ASP A 268 -31.49 1.19 10.85
N LEU A 269 -31.34 0.43 9.75
CA LEU A 269 -31.59 0.94 8.39
C LEU A 269 -33.09 1.11 8.05
N GLY A 270 -34.00 0.82 8.98
CA GLY A 270 -35.45 0.97 8.78
C GLY A 270 -35.90 2.38 8.39
N ALA A 271 -35.11 3.41 8.69
CA ALA A 271 -35.36 4.79 8.27
C ALA A 271 -35.19 4.99 6.74
N LEU A 272 -34.48 4.11 6.03
CA LEU A 272 -34.31 4.14 4.57
C LEU A 272 -35.48 3.48 3.80
N LYS A 273 -36.67 3.41 4.39
CA LYS A 273 -37.88 2.76 3.84
C LYS A 273 -38.04 3.00 2.32
N PRO A 274 -38.43 1.95 1.55
CA PRO A 274 -38.90 0.63 1.97
C PRO A 274 -37.85 -0.45 1.74
N VAL A 275 -36.85 -0.56 2.58
CA VAL A 275 -35.82 -1.61 2.45
C VAL A 275 -36.43 -2.95 2.86
N SER A 276 -36.68 -3.82 1.93
CA SER A 276 -37.00 -5.21 2.19
C SER A 276 -35.69 -5.98 2.34
N TYR A 277 -35.31 -6.30 3.57
CA TYR A 277 -34.09 -7.05 3.91
C TYR A 277 -33.99 -8.46 3.33
N THR A 278 -35.09 -8.98 2.83
CA THR A 278 -35.20 -10.37 2.39
C THR A 278 -34.63 -10.66 1.02
N HIS A 279 -34.08 -9.67 0.31
CA HIS A 279 -33.67 -9.85 -1.08
C HIS A 279 -32.23 -9.45 -1.40
N LEU A 280 -31.43 -9.08 -0.42
CA LEU A 280 -29.98 -8.86 -0.56
C LEU A 280 -29.19 -10.08 -0.06
N THR A 281 -29.51 -11.25 -0.53
CA THR A 281 -28.59 -12.37 -0.55
C THR A 281 -27.99 -12.42 -1.95
N LEU A 282 -26.78 -11.88 -2.07
CA LEU A 282 -25.88 -12.19 -3.17
C LEU A 282 -25.38 -13.61 -3.05
#